data_fdd13bf5e676533a04ac17fceb85d227
#
_entry.id   fdd13bf5e676533a04ac17fceb85d227
#
_cell.length_a   1.000
_cell.length_b   1.000
_cell.length_c   1.000
_cell.angle_alpha   90.00
_cell.angle_beta   90.00
_cell.angle_gamma   90.00
#
_symmetry.space_group_name_H-M   'P 1'
#
loop_
_entity.id
_entity.type
_entity.pdbx_description
1 polymer ?
#
loop_
_entity_poly.entity_id
_entity_poly.type
_entity_poly.pdbx_seq_one_letter_code
_entity_poly.pdbx_strand_id
1 'polypeptide(L)'
;MTEVPTEDLPGRTTPDGVDDATVEALGKLSEALETCERARGHLYTFHQLTGTSDIQLGGAVEALRKAGHGDIADRIDRELVGRNVLPGHWTFQIMEEYDDGYWSLFRELERTAREELARGVRHLYEARLKQSERTAGLDGHAAQP
;
A
#
# COMPACT_ATOMS: atom_id res chain seq x y z
N MET A 1 -25.21 -5.74 12.08
CA MET A 1 -24.04 -6.49 11.55
C MET A 1 -24.44 -7.16 10.25
N THR A 2 -23.73 -6.91 9.19
CA THR A 2 -23.91 -7.66 7.94
C THR A 2 -23.39 -9.08 8.18
N GLU A 3 -24.21 -10.07 7.87
CA GLU A 3 -23.85 -11.48 7.98
C GLU A 3 -22.68 -11.77 7.03
N VAL A 4 -21.64 -12.46 7.52
CA VAL A 4 -20.48 -12.81 6.70
C VAL A 4 -20.92 -13.86 5.67
N PRO A 5 -20.68 -13.66 4.37
CA PRO A 5 -21.03 -14.64 3.35
C PRO A 5 -20.27 -15.95 3.56
N THR A 6 -20.98 -17.07 3.44
CA THR A 6 -20.42 -18.42 3.68
C THR A 6 -20.40 -19.29 2.42
N GLU A 7 -21.10 -18.90 1.36
CA GLU A 7 -21.16 -19.66 0.11
C GLU A 7 -19.96 -19.38 -0.78
N ASP A 8 -19.24 -20.44 -1.17
CA ASP A 8 -18.08 -20.34 -2.05
C ASP A 8 -18.45 -19.92 -3.48
N LEU A 9 -17.60 -19.13 -4.10
CA LEU A 9 -17.71 -18.82 -5.53
C LEU A 9 -17.32 -20.04 -6.35
N PRO A 10 -18.11 -20.45 -7.37
CA PRO A 10 -17.71 -21.51 -8.29
C PRO A 10 -16.27 -21.32 -8.84
N GLY A 11 -15.45 -22.35 -8.72
CA GLY A 11 -14.05 -22.32 -9.14
C GLY A 11 -13.07 -21.72 -8.11
N ARG A 12 -13.57 -21.27 -6.95
CA ARG A 12 -12.73 -20.82 -5.84
C ARG A 12 -13.26 -21.36 -4.53
N THR A 13 -13.05 -22.64 -4.36
CA THR A 13 -13.57 -23.42 -3.22
C THR A 13 -12.69 -23.29 -2.00
N THR A 14 -13.30 -23.09 -0.84
CA THR A 14 -12.60 -23.15 0.46
C THR A 14 -12.02 -24.56 0.66
N PRO A 15 -10.73 -24.71 1.00
CA PRO A 15 -10.14 -26.00 1.28
C PRO A 15 -10.82 -26.73 2.43
N ASP A 16 -10.83 -28.05 2.37
CA ASP A 16 -11.39 -28.89 3.43
C ASP A 16 -10.74 -28.60 4.79
N GLY A 17 -11.55 -28.52 5.84
CA GLY A 17 -11.11 -28.25 7.20
C GLY A 17 -10.92 -26.77 7.53
N VAL A 18 -11.11 -25.86 6.57
CA VAL A 18 -11.07 -24.41 6.77
C VAL A 18 -12.48 -23.93 7.10
N ASP A 19 -12.68 -23.46 8.31
CA ASP A 19 -13.98 -22.96 8.77
C ASP A 19 -14.25 -21.50 8.37
N ASP A 20 -15.48 -21.06 8.52
CA ASP A 20 -15.90 -19.69 8.14
C ASP A 20 -15.19 -18.61 8.97
N ALA A 21 -14.93 -18.90 10.25
CA ALA A 21 -14.19 -17.98 11.11
C ALA A 21 -12.74 -17.76 10.62
N THR A 22 -12.11 -18.81 10.10
CA THR A 22 -10.77 -18.74 9.50
C THR A 22 -10.79 -17.93 8.20
N VAL A 23 -11.78 -18.14 7.34
CA VAL A 23 -11.95 -17.36 6.09
C VAL A 23 -12.14 -15.88 6.42
N GLU A 24 -12.99 -15.55 7.40
CA GLU A 24 -13.19 -14.17 7.85
C GLU A 24 -11.90 -13.56 8.43
N ALA A 25 -11.18 -14.31 9.27
CA ALA A 25 -9.92 -13.83 9.86
C ALA A 25 -8.85 -13.54 8.81
N LEU A 26 -8.69 -14.42 7.81
CA LEU A 26 -7.79 -14.20 6.69
C LEU A 26 -8.21 -13.00 5.84
N GLY A 27 -9.51 -12.80 5.63
CA GLY A 27 -10.04 -11.61 4.96
C GLY A 27 -9.68 -10.32 5.69
N LYS A 28 -9.81 -10.29 7.00
CA LYS A 28 -9.40 -9.13 7.84
C LYS A 28 -7.89 -8.87 7.78
N LEU A 29 -7.10 -9.92 7.77
CA LEU A 29 -5.64 -9.78 7.65
C LEU A 29 -5.23 -9.23 6.28
N SER A 30 -5.84 -9.71 5.20
CA SER A 30 -5.63 -9.18 3.86
C SER A 30 -6.07 -7.73 3.74
N GLU A 31 -7.21 -7.36 4.31
CA GLU A 31 -7.70 -5.98 4.35
C GLU A 31 -6.71 -5.04 5.05
N ALA A 32 -6.14 -5.50 6.18
CA ALA A 32 -5.11 -4.76 6.89
C ALA A 32 -3.86 -4.56 6.03
N LEU A 33 -3.41 -5.59 5.30
CA LEU A 33 -2.29 -5.49 4.37
C LEU A 33 -2.60 -4.52 3.21
N GLU A 34 -3.80 -4.56 2.63
CA GLU A 34 -4.21 -3.63 1.57
C GLU A 34 -4.21 -2.17 2.05
N THR A 35 -4.58 -1.93 3.31
CA THR A 35 -4.46 -0.60 3.92
C THR A 35 -3.00 -0.19 4.07
N CYS A 36 -2.12 -1.11 4.46
CA CYS A 36 -0.67 -0.89 4.49
C CYS A 36 -0.10 -0.58 3.10
N GLU A 37 -0.57 -1.27 2.04
CA GLU A 37 -0.17 -0.99 0.65
C GLU A 37 -0.56 0.43 0.24
N ARG A 38 -1.71 0.93 0.65
CA ARG A 38 -2.11 2.33 0.40
C ARG A 38 -1.21 3.32 1.14
N ALA A 39 -0.89 3.02 2.40
CA ALA A 39 0.05 3.83 3.17
C ALA A 39 1.43 3.89 2.48
N ARG A 40 1.91 2.75 2.00
CA ARG A 40 3.15 2.67 1.22
C ARG A 40 3.07 3.50 -0.06
N GLY A 41 1.95 3.48 -0.76
CA GLY A 41 1.71 4.32 -1.95
C GLY A 41 1.84 5.82 -1.64
N HIS A 42 1.31 6.27 -0.51
CA HIS A 42 1.47 7.65 -0.04
C HIS A 42 2.91 7.97 0.34
N LEU A 43 3.62 7.04 0.94
CA LEU A 43 5.05 7.22 1.24
C LEU A 43 5.87 7.34 -0.06
N TYR A 44 5.53 6.59 -1.09
CA TYR A 44 6.13 6.72 -2.41
C TYR A 44 5.87 8.10 -3.02
N THR A 45 4.65 8.59 -2.93
CA THR A 45 4.27 9.93 -3.35
C THR A 45 5.06 11.00 -2.58
N PHE A 46 5.17 10.85 -1.27
CA PHE A 46 5.99 11.72 -0.42
C PHE A 46 7.44 11.78 -0.91
N HIS A 47 8.05 10.63 -1.18
CA HIS A 47 9.42 10.53 -1.71
C HIS A 47 9.57 11.32 -3.01
N GLN A 48 8.69 11.09 -3.99
CA GLN A 48 8.76 11.74 -5.30
C GLN A 48 8.51 13.24 -5.22
N LEU A 49 7.49 13.66 -4.46
CA LEU A 49 7.17 15.08 -4.29
C LEU A 49 8.26 15.84 -3.54
N THR A 50 8.90 15.25 -2.55
CA THR A 50 10.00 15.87 -1.84
C THR A 50 11.20 16.11 -2.76
N GLY A 51 11.53 15.15 -3.62
CA GLY A 51 12.56 15.33 -4.65
C GLY A 51 12.22 16.44 -5.65
N THR A 52 10.99 16.47 -6.13
CA THR A 52 10.50 17.54 -7.01
C THR A 52 10.56 18.90 -6.32
N SER A 53 10.17 18.99 -5.06
CA SER A 53 10.21 20.20 -4.26
C SER A 53 11.64 20.74 -4.14
N ASP A 54 12.63 19.89 -3.93
CA ASP A 54 14.04 20.31 -3.84
C ASP A 54 14.55 20.90 -5.16
N ILE A 55 14.18 20.29 -6.29
CA ILE A 55 14.51 20.83 -7.62
C ILE A 55 13.86 22.21 -7.83
N GLN A 56 12.59 22.37 -7.48
CA GLN A 56 11.87 23.63 -7.56
C GLN A 56 12.48 24.70 -6.65
N LEU A 57 12.97 24.29 -5.48
CA LEU A 57 13.63 25.18 -4.53
C LEU A 57 14.93 25.75 -5.13
N GLY A 58 15.71 24.96 -5.84
CA GLY A 58 16.89 25.45 -6.58
C GLY A 58 16.53 26.54 -7.59
N GLY A 59 15.43 26.36 -8.33
CA GLY A 59 14.90 27.39 -9.24
C GLY A 59 14.47 28.66 -8.53
N ALA A 60 13.84 28.53 -7.34
CA ALA A 60 13.46 29.69 -6.53
C ALA A 60 14.68 30.47 -6.03
N VAL A 61 15.74 29.78 -5.61
CA VAL A 61 17.01 30.41 -5.21
C VAL A 61 17.60 31.24 -6.35
N GLU A 62 17.65 30.70 -7.55
CA GLU A 62 18.12 31.44 -8.72
C GLU A 62 17.27 32.68 -9.04
N ALA A 63 15.95 32.54 -8.97
CA ALA A 63 15.02 33.66 -9.19
C ALA A 63 15.21 34.77 -8.15
N LEU A 64 15.41 34.40 -6.88
CA LEU A 64 15.68 35.35 -5.81
C LEU A 64 16.99 36.12 -6.05
N ARG A 65 18.04 35.42 -6.48
CA ARG A 65 19.32 36.07 -6.85
C ARG A 65 19.15 37.06 -7.98
N LYS A 66 18.46 36.70 -9.05
CA LYS A 66 18.16 37.56 -10.19
C LYS A 66 17.33 38.79 -9.80
N ALA A 67 16.46 38.64 -8.83
CA ALA A 67 15.64 39.75 -8.29
C ALA A 67 16.41 40.67 -7.30
N GLY A 68 17.69 40.38 -7.02
CA GLY A 68 18.51 41.19 -6.11
C GLY A 68 18.44 40.78 -4.64
N HIS A 69 17.87 39.62 -4.34
CA HIS A 69 17.71 39.11 -2.96
C HIS A 69 18.76 38.05 -2.62
N GLY A 70 20.05 38.39 -2.80
CA GLY A 70 21.17 37.46 -2.66
C GLY A 70 21.30 36.87 -1.24
N ASP A 71 21.10 37.65 -0.19
CA ASP A 71 21.31 37.18 1.18
C ASP A 71 20.30 36.08 1.57
N ILE A 72 19.03 36.25 1.26
CA ILE A 72 18.01 35.22 1.53
C ILE A 72 18.20 34.00 0.59
N ALA A 73 18.57 34.21 -0.66
CA ALA A 73 18.86 33.14 -1.59
C ALA A 73 20.03 32.26 -1.09
N ASP A 74 21.11 32.87 -0.62
CA ASP A 74 22.29 32.17 -0.09
C ASP A 74 21.94 31.40 1.21
N ARG A 75 21.08 31.96 2.03
CA ARG A 75 20.62 31.28 3.25
C ARG A 75 19.79 30.03 2.93
N ILE A 76 18.84 30.15 2.01
CA ILE A 76 17.99 29.02 1.55
C ILE A 76 18.87 27.95 0.91
N ASP A 77 19.78 28.34 0.02
CA ASP A 77 20.68 27.42 -0.66
C ASP A 77 21.53 26.62 0.35
N ARG A 78 22.15 27.32 1.28
CA ARG A 78 23.02 26.71 2.28
C ARG A 78 22.29 25.85 3.32
N GLU A 79 21.10 26.27 3.77
CA GLU A 79 20.41 25.63 4.88
C GLU A 79 19.37 24.58 4.44
N LEU A 80 18.83 24.68 3.21
CA LEU A 80 17.69 23.85 2.81
C LEU A 80 17.92 23.04 1.54
N VAL A 81 18.51 23.61 0.47
CA VAL A 81 18.74 22.87 -0.78
C VAL A 81 19.64 21.66 -0.52
N GLY A 82 19.18 20.47 -0.93
CA GLY A 82 19.92 19.22 -0.75
C GLY A 82 20.02 18.74 0.69
N ARG A 83 19.25 19.32 1.61
CA ARG A 83 19.25 18.90 3.01
C ARG A 83 18.62 17.52 3.17
N ASN A 84 19.15 16.70 4.10
CA ASN A 84 18.49 15.47 4.51
C ASN A 84 17.08 15.78 5.04
N VAL A 85 16.07 15.06 4.54
CA VAL A 85 14.66 15.28 4.90
C VAL A 85 14.39 14.94 6.36
N LEU A 86 15.03 13.90 6.86
CA LEU A 86 15.11 13.54 8.27
C LEU A 86 16.58 13.42 8.68
N PRO A 87 16.93 13.57 9.96
CA PRO A 87 18.30 13.35 10.42
C PRO A 87 18.83 12.00 9.95
N GLY A 88 19.92 12.02 9.15
CA GLY A 88 20.56 10.83 8.63
C GLY A 88 19.84 10.10 7.49
N HIS A 89 18.74 10.66 6.93
CA HIS A 89 17.96 10.01 5.88
C HIS A 89 17.69 10.93 4.69
N TRP A 90 17.89 10.40 3.50
CA TRP A 90 17.25 10.86 2.27
C TRP A 90 15.89 10.18 2.12
N THR A 91 15.05 10.66 1.20
CA THR A 91 13.70 10.10 1.04
C THR A 91 13.69 8.65 0.54
N PHE A 92 14.58 8.27 -0.35
CA PHE A 92 14.66 6.89 -0.83
C PHE A 92 15.13 5.91 0.27
N GLN A 93 15.94 6.35 1.22
CA GLN A 93 16.33 5.52 2.37
C GLN A 93 15.13 5.25 3.30
N ILE A 94 14.23 6.22 3.47
CA ILE A 94 12.96 6.03 4.19
C ILE A 94 12.12 4.95 3.51
N MET A 95 12.02 5.00 2.17
CA MET A 95 11.32 3.97 1.38
C MET A 95 11.96 2.60 1.54
N GLU A 96 13.27 2.49 1.41
CA GLU A 96 14.01 1.23 1.53
C GLU A 96 13.85 0.62 2.93
N GLU A 97 14.00 1.40 3.99
CA GLU A 97 13.84 0.91 5.37
C GLU A 97 12.40 0.45 5.64
N TYR A 98 11.40 1.17 5.13
CA TYR A 98 10.00 0.74 5.22
C TYR A 98 9.76 -0.56 4.45
N ASP A 99 10.24 -0.65 3.22
CA ASP A 99 10.09 -1.83 2.35
C ASP A 99 10.81 -3.06 2.92
N ASP A 100 12.04 -2.89 3.39
CA ASP A 100 12.87 -3.98 3.90
C ASP A 100 12.47 -4.42 5.32
N GLY A 101 11.75 -3.59 6.06
CA GLY A 101 11.31 -3.84 7.42
C GLY A 101 9.82 -4.15 7.53
N TYR A 102 9.03 -3.15 7.90
CA TYR A 102 7.62 -3.30 8.25
C TYR A 102 6.77 -3.91 7.13
N TRP A 103 6.88 -3.39 5.92
CA TRP A 103 6.09 -3.85 4.78
C TRP A 103 6.43 -5.29 4.39
N SER A 104 7.70 -5.64 4.28
CA SER A 104 8.14 -7.01 3.97
C SER A 104 7.67 -8.00 5.03
N LEU A 105 7.79 -7.66 6.31
CA LEU A 105 7.31 -8.50 7.41
C LEU A 105 5.80 -8.70 7.34
N PHE A 106 5.05 -7.64 7.08
CA PHE A 106 3.59 -7.73 6.96
C PHE A 106 3.17 -8.68 5.83
N ARG A 107 3.78 -8.54 4.66
CA ARG A 107 3.53 -9.42 3.50
C ARG A 107 3.90 -10.87 3.78
N GLU A 108 5.02 -11.09 4.44
CA GLU A 108 5.48 -12.43 4.81
C GLU A 108 4.50 -13.11 5.78
N LEU A 109 4.07 -12.41 6.82
CA LEU A 109 3.14 -12.97 7.81
C LEU A 109 1.74 -13.22 7.24
N GLU A 110 1.22 -12.34 6.38
CA GLU A 110 -0.03 -12.58 5.66
C GLU A 110 0.09 -13.82 4.77
N ARG A 111 1.15 -13.94 3.99
CA ARG A 111 1.38 -15.10 3.14
C ARG A 111 1.48 -16.39 3.96
N THR A 112 2.22 -16.37 5.06
CA THR A 112 2.40 -17.51 5.96
C THR A 112 1.05 -17.94 6.55
N ALA A 113 0.26 -17.01 7.05
CA ALA A 113 -1.06 -17.31 7.60
C ALA A 113 -1.98 -17.95 6.54
N ARG A 114 -1.98 -17.43 5.33
CA ARG A 114 -2.77 -17.97 4.22
C ARG A 114 -2.29 -19.38 3.81
N GLU A 115 -0.99 -19.61 3.75
CA GLU A 115 -0.41 -20.93 3.44
C GLU A 115 -0.75 -21.96 4.51
N GLU A 116 -0.58 -21.61 5.77
CA GLU A 116 -0.84 -22.52 6.90
C GLU A 116 -2.33 -22.77 7.13
N LEU A 117 -3.18 -21.77 7.01
CA LEU A 117 -4.59 -21.84 7.38
C LEU A 117 -5.53 -22.14 6.21
N ALA A 118 -5.13 -21.81 4.97
CA ALA A 118 -5.96 -21.98 3.77
C ALA A 118 -5.18 -22.56 2.57
N ARG A 119 -4.08 -23.25 2.81
CA ARG A 119 -3.25 -23.88 1.76
C ARG A 119 -2.84 -22.93 0.64
N GLY A 120 -2.64 -21.65 0.96
CA GLY A 120 -2.22 -20.63 0.02
C GLY A 120 -3.32 -20.11 -0.91
N VAL A 121 -4.57 -20.52 -0.76
CA VAL A 121 -5.68 -20.05 -1.60
C VAL A 121 -5.96 -18.58 -1.29
N ARG A 122 -5.87 -17.73 -2.32
CA ARG A 122 -6.08 -16.30 -2.22
C ARG A 122 -7.55 -15.93 -2.31
N HIS A 123 -7.93 -14.86 -1.62
CA HIS A 123 -9.21 -14.16 -1.82
C HIS A 123 -10.45 -15.02 -1.55
N LEU A 124 -10.42 -15.90 -0.56
CA LEU A 124 -11.59 -16.71 -0.18
C LEU A 124 -12.74 -15.83 0.32
N TYR A 125 -12.44 -14.85 1.16
CA TYR A 125 -13.45 -13.92 1.68
C TYR A 125 -14.05 -13.07 0.56
N GLU A 126 -13.23 -12.49 -0.29
CA GLU A 126 -13.64 -11.68 -1.43
C GLU A 126 -14.44 -12.50 -2.46
N ALA A 127 -14.05 -13.75 -2.66
CA ALA A 127 -14.80 -14.67 -3.53
C ALA A 127 -16.22 -14.93 -3.01
N ARG A 128 -16.38 -15.09 -1.71
CA ARG A 128 -17.70 -15.23 -1.08
C ARG A 128 -18.53 -13.95 -1.17
N LEU A 129 -17.90 -12.78 -1.02
CA LEU A 129 -18.55 -11.50 -1.27
C LEU A 129 -19.05 -11.43 -2.73
N LYS A 130 -18.20 -11.78 -3.69
CA LYS A 130 -18.60 -11.82 -5.11
C LYS A 130 -19.77 -12.76 -5.34
N GLN A 131 -19.76 -13.93 -4.73
CA GLN A 131 -20.88 -14.90 -4.84
C GLN A 131 -22.18 -14.32 -4.27
N SER A 132 -22.12 -13.61 -3.16
CA SER A 132 -23.31 -13.00 -2.56
C SER A 132 -23.88 -11.82 -3.36
N GLU A 133 -23.03 -11.12 -4.12
CA GLU A 133 -23.42 -9.92 -4.86
C GLU A 133 -23.85 -10.20 -6.31
N ARG A 134 -23.28 -11.23 -6.95
CA ARG A 134 -23.58 -11.51 -8.36
C ARG A 134 -24.95 -12.12 -8.54
N THR A 135 -25.56 -11.88 -9.70
CA THR A 135 -26.77 -12.58 -10.18
C THR A 135 -26.35 -13.72 -11.10
N ALA A 136 -26.56 -14.95 -10.69
CA ALA A 136 -26.21 -16.12 -11.51
C ALA A 136 -26.96 -16.11 -12.85
N GLY A 137 -26.23 -16.33 -13.94
CA GLY A 137 -26.77 -16.37 -15.30
C GLY A 137 -26.98 -15.02 -15.97
N LEU A 138 -26.68 -13.91 -15.26
CA LEU A 138 -26.74 -12.58 -15.85
C LEU A 138 -25.44 -12.26 -16.57
N ASP A 139 -25.54 -11.65 -17.77
CA ASP A 139 -24.36 -11.18 -18.50
C ASP A 139 -23.53 -10.21 -17.67
N GLY A 140 -22.19 -10.40 -17.66
CA GLY A 140 -21.28 -9.61 -16.86
C GLY A 140 -21.18 -10.03 -15.39
N HIS A 141 -21.89 -11.08 -14.96
CA HIS A 141 -21.89 -11.62 -13.59
C HIS A 141 -21.27 -13.02 -13.49
N ALA A 142 -20.37 -13.37 -14.42
CA ALA A 142 -19.72 -14.66 -14.40
C ALA A 142 -18.87 -14.85 -13.14
N ALA A 143 -18.90 -16.07 -12.58
CA ALA A 143 -18.03 -16.43 -11.45
C ALA A 143 -16.55 -16.51 -11.84
N GLN A 144 -16.29 -16.83 -13.11
CA GLN A 144 -14.95 -16.90 -13.70
C GLN A 144 -14.96 -16.06 -14.98
N PRO A 145 -14.51 -14.81 -14.91
CA PRO A 145 -14.45 -13.93 -16.07
C PRO A 145 -13.34 -14.30 -17.05
#